data_dbe51abefd3cf38dc16968234413264b
#
_entry.id   dbe51abefd3cf38dc16968234413264b
#
_cell.length_a   1.000
_cell.length_b   1.000
_cell.length_c   1.000
_cell.angle_alpha   90.00
_cell.angle_beta   90.00
_cell.angle_gamma   90.00
#
_symmetry.space_group_name_H-M   'P 1'
#
loop_
_entity.id
_entity.type
_entity.pdbx_description
1 polymer ?
#
loop_
_entity_poly.entity_id
_entity_poly.type
_entity_poly.pdbx_seq_one_letter_code
_entity_poly.pdbx_strand_id
1 'polypeptide(L)'
;MSSTYSTNLGIELMGTGDQAGNWGATTNVNLGTLIEQAIAGYTTYSCSGGTDTLTMTNGASATARNMYIQLNGTGGGTVVVPGTSPNANTKLYFIFNNTSSAITVKVSGQTGVSVPAAAKIVLACNGTDIISAINYIPSATLPSPTLTGTPVEIGRAHV
;
A
#
# COMPACT_ATOMS: atom_id res chain seq x y z
N MET A 1 4.09 18.64 -27.40
CA MET A 1 3.06 18.84 -26.36
C MET A 1 3.59 18.35 -25.03
N SER A 2 3.07 18.85 -23.89
CA SER A 2 3.50 18.34 -22.59
C SER A 2 2.84 16.99 -22.34
N SER A 3 3.61 15.97 -21.92
CA SER A 3 3.11 14.66 -21.56
C SER A 3 2.08 14.76 -20.42
N THR A 4 1.03 13.94 -20.49
CA THR A 4 0.08 13.74 -19.42
C THR A 4 0.35 12.38 -18.75
N TYR A 5 -0.23 12.15 -17.55
CA TYR A 5 0.03 10.93 -16.80
C TYR A 5 -1.25 10.35 -16.23
N SER A 6 -1.29 9.02 -16.13
CA SER A 6 -2.41 8.34 -15.49
C SER A 6 -2.48 8.69 -14.00
N THR A 7 -3.69 8.90 -13.50
CA THR A 7 -3.94 9.41 -12.14
C THR A 7 -3.37 8.52 -11.04
N ASN A 8 -3.54 7.21 -11.14
CA ASN A 8 -3.19 6.29 -10.05
C ASN A 8 -1.76 5.77 -10.08
N LEU A 9 -1.23 5.52 -11.28
CA LEU A 9 0.07 4.87 -11.43
C LEU A 9 1.15 5.79 -12.02
N GLY A 10 0.80 7.01 -12.44
CA GLY A 10 1.75 7.95 -13.05
C GLY A 10 2.37 7.41 -14.34
N ILE A 11 1.62 6.62 -15.12
CA ILE A 11 2.05 6.10 -16.42
C ILE A 11 1.95 7.23 -17.44
N GLU A 12 2.98 7.43 -18.26
CA GLU A 12 2.97 8.46 -19.27
C GLU A 12 1.96 8.13 -20.39
N LEU A 13 1.06 9.08 -20.64
CA LEU A 13 0.05 9.01 -21.70
C LEU A 13 0.55 9.82 -22.88
N MET A 14 1.03 9.13 -23.91
CA MET A 14 1.58 9.75 -25.11
C MET A 14 0.47 10.27 -26.01
N GLY A 15 0.54 11.56 -26.36
CA GLY A 15 -0.34 12.15 -27.37
C GLY A 15 0.08 11.75 -28.79
N THR A 16 -0.85 11.90 -29.75
CA THR A 16 -0.54 11.68 -31.16
C THR A 16 0.57 12.63 -31.63
N GLY A 17 1.66 12.08 -32.15
CA GLY A 17 2.83 12.83 -32.60
C GLY A 17 3.82 13.20 -31.49
N ASP A 18 3.52 12.91 -30.25
CA ASP A 18 4.48 13.05 -29.15
C ASP A 18 5.53 11.93 -29.19
N GLN A 19 6.68 12.15 -28.53
CA GLN A 19 7.75 11.16 -28.36
C GLN A 19 8.36 10.68 -29.69
N ALA A 20 8.37 11.51 -30.74
CA ALA A 20 9.00 11.17 -32.02
C ALA A 20 10.44 10.69 -31.82
N GLY A 21 10.73 9.43 -32.18
CA GLY A 21 12.01 8.75 -31.94
C GLY A 21 12.19 8.16 -30.54
N ASN A 22 11.34 8.49 -29.56
CA ASN A 22 11.45 8.02 -28.17
C ASN A 22 10.26 7.16 -27.72
N TRP A 23 9.21 7.03 -28.50
CA TRP A 23 7.99 6.32 -28.09
C TRP A 23 8.25 4.88 -27.63
N GLY A 24 9.21 4.19 -28.26
CA GLY A 24 9.59 2.84 -27.88
C GLY A 24 10.23 2.79 -26.49
N ALA A 25 11.10 3.75 -26.15
CA ALA A 25 11.71 3.86 -24.82
C ALA A 25 10.65 4.18 -23.76
N THR A 26 9.76 5.13 -24.03
CA THR A 26 8.66 5.49 -23.13
C THR A 26 7.70 4.30 -22.91
N THR A 27 7.37 3.57 -23.98
CA THR A 27 6.54 2.37 -23.88
C THR A 27 7.21 1.29 -23.02
N ASN A 28 8.51 1.06 -23.20
CA ASN A 28 9.26 0.09 -22.39
C ASN A 28 9.31 0.48 -20.92
N VAL A 29 9.47 1.77 -20.60
CA VAL A 29 9.38 2.24 -19.22
C VAL A 29 7.98 2.02 -18.66
N ASN A 30 6.94 2.41 -19.38
CA ASN A 30 5.56 2.24 -18.95
C ASN A 30 5.20 0.77 -18.66
N LEU A 31 5.55 -0.15 -19.55
CA LEU A 31 5.22 -1.57 -19.43
C LEU A 31 6.21 -2.30 -18.51
N GLY A 32 7.51 -2.21 -18.80
CA GLY A 32 8.56 -3.00 -18.14
C GLY A 32 9.02 -2.44 -16.80
N THR A 33 8.60 -1.22 -16.43
CA THR A 33 8.94 -0.64 -15.14
C THR A 33 7.69 -0.27 -14.36
N LEU A 34 6.81 0.56 -14.91
CA LEU A 34 5.73 1.15 -14.11
C LEU A 34 4.59 0.17 -13.87
N ILE A 35 4.15 -0.55 -14.90
CA ILE A 35 3.12 -1.58 -14.75
C ILE A 35 3.67 -2.79 -13.99
N GLU A 36 4.90 -3.21 -14.29
CA GLU A 36 5.53 -4.31 -13.56
C GLU A 36 5.67 -4.01 -12.07
N GLN A 37 6.11 -2.80 -11.67
CA GLN A 37 6.12 -2.39 -10.27
C GLN A 37 4.72 -2.47 -9.63
N ALA A 38 3.68 -2.05 -10.34
CA ALA A 38 2.32 -2.03 -9.82
C ALA A 38 1.73 -3.43 -9.60
N ILE A 39 2.18 -4.43 -10.36
CA ILE A 39 1.61 -5.80 -10.36
C ILE A 39 2.51 -6.78 -9.61
N ALA A 40 3.83 -6.71 -9.81
CA ALA A 40 4.81 -7.66 -9.29
C ALA A 40 5.90 -7.02 -8.43
N GLY A 41 5.91 -5.69 -8.32
CA GLY A 41 6.98 -4.97 -7.64
C GLY A 41 7.01 -5.24 -6.14
N TYR A 42 8.22 -5.54 -5.65
CA TYR A 42 8.58 -5.63 -4.25
C TYR A 42 9.61 -4.55 -3.91
N THR A 43 9.42 -3.87 -2.80
CA THR A 43 10.41 -2.91 -2.30
C THR A 43 10.46 -2.92 -0.78
N THR A 44 11.59 -2.43 -0.24
CA THR A 44 11.74 -2.14 1.18
C THR A 44 11.75 -0.63 1.40
N TYR A 45 11.18 -0.19 2.50
CA TYR A 45 11.20 1.20 2.93
C TYR A 45 11.67 1.31 4.38
N SER A 46 12.62 2.19 4.66
CA SER A 46 13.13 2.40 6.02
C SER A 46 12.36 3.51 6.69
N CYS A 47 11.49 3.15 7.63
CA CYS A 47 10.67 4.09 8.40
C CYS A 47 11.50 4.83 9.43
N SER A 48 11.21 6.12 9.61
CA SER A 48 11.90 7.00 10.56
C SER A 48 11.38 6.87 12.00
N GLY A 49 10.18 6.31 12.19
CA GLY A 49 9.42 6.34 13.45
C GLY A 49 8.57 7.59 13.61
N GLY A 50 8.64 8.52 12.69
CA GLY A 50 7.79 9.71 12.58
C GLY A 50 6.74 9.58 11.48
N THR A 51 6.59 10.62 10.67
CA THR A 51 5.73 10.60 9.48
C THR A 51 6.60 10.48 8.23
N ASP A 52 6.44 9.37 7.55
CA ASP A 52 7.12 9.04 6.30
C ASP A 52 6.14 9.12 5.13
N THR A 53 6.47 9.86 4.07
CA THR A 53 5.61 10.00 2.89
C THR A 53 6.19 9.22 1.72
N LEU A 54 5.43 8.26 1.21
CA LEU A 54 5.77 7.52 0.01
C LEU A 54 5.52 8.36 -1.24
N THR A 55 6.32 8.13 -2.28
CA THR A 55 6.20 8.88 -3.54
C THR A 55 5.59 8.02 -4.65
N MET A 56 4.88 8.69 -5.57
CA MET A 56 4.42 8.17 -6.86
C MET A 56 4.91 9.13 -7.94
N THR A 57 6.12 8.87 -8.46
CA THR A 57 6.74 9.74 -9.46
C THR A 57 6.16 9.45 -10.85
N ASN A 58 5.70 10.47 -11.54
CA ASN A 58 5.21 10.35 -12.91
C ASN A 58 6.33 9.90 -13.85
N GLY A 59 6.06 8.90 -14.68
CA GLY A 59 6.99 8.40 -15.70
C GLY A 59 8.26 7.72 -15.16
N ALA A 60 8.41 7.51 -13.86
CA ALA A 60 9.61 6.93 -13.26
C ALA A 60 9.28 6.00 -12.10
N SER A 61 10.21 5.12 -11.73
CA SER A 61 10.09 4.23 -10.56
C SER A 61 9.76 5.00 -9.30
N ALA A 62 8.91 4.41 -8.43
CA ALA A 62 8.50 5.04 -7.19
C ALA A 62 8.13 3.99 -6.12
N THR A 63 8.40 4.28 -4.86
CA THR A 63 8.15 3.34 -3.75
C THR A 63 6.67 2.94 -3.66
N ALA A 64 5.77 3.94 -3.72
CA ALA A 64 4.33 3.68 -3.60
C ALA A 64 3.72 2.96 -4.81
N ARG A 65 4.44 2.84 -5.94
CA ARG A 65 3.94 2.08 -7.08
C ARG A 65 4.01 0.59 -6.85
N ASN A 66 5.00 0.12 -6.09
CA ASN A 66 5.17 -1.30 -5.83
C ASN A 66 3.92 -1.93 -5.18
N MET A 67 3.60 -3.15 -5.60
CA MET A 67 2.50 -3.93 -5.03
C MET A 67 2.80 -4.31 -3.58
N TYR A 68 4.01 -4.79 -3.32
CA TYR A 68 4.45 -5.24 -2.00
C TYR A 68 5.49 -4.27 -1.43
N ILE A 69 5.22 -3.75 -0.24
CA ILE A 69 6.12 -2.84 0.46
C ILE A 69 6.43 -3.42 1.85
N GLN A 70 7.70 -3.73 2.09
CA GLN A 70 8.19 -4.11 3.42
C GLN A 70 8.69 -2.87 4.14
N LEU A 71 8.09 -2.57 5.27
CA LEU A 71 8.46 -1.47 6.14
C LEU A 71 9.51 -1.96 7.15
N ASN A 72 10.69 -1.39 7.09
CA ASN A 72 11.82 -1.64 8.00
C ASN A 72 12.12 -0.40 8.84
N GLY A 73 13.16 -0.45 9.66
CA GLY A 73 13.62 0.69 10.46
C GLY A 73 12.83 0.86 11.75
N THR A 74 12.50 2.10 12.11
CA THR A 74 11.84 2.43 13.37
C THR A 74 10.32 2.36 13.22
N GLY A 75 9.68 1.54 14.04
CA GLY A 75 8.21 1.46 14.12
C GLY A 75 7.59 2.56 14.99
N GLY A 76 6.29 2.53 15.15
CA GLY A 76 5.53 3.48 15.97
C GLY A 76 5.11 4.76 15.25
N GLY A 77 5.50 4.92 13.97
CA GLY A 77 5.19 6.09 13.17
C GLY A 77 4.02 5.91 12.20
N THR A 78 3.99 6.80 11.23
CA THR A 78 2.96 6.85 10.18
C THR A 78 3.60 6.80 8.80
N VAL A 79 3.05 5.97 7.90
CA VAL A 79 3.37 5.95 6.49
C VAL A 79 2.21 6.55 5.70
N VAL A 80 2.48 7.64 5.00
CA VAL A 80 1.50 8.36 4.19
C VAL A 80 1.65 7.93 2.73
N VAL A 81 0.55 7.43 2.15
CA VAL A 81 0.50 7.10 0.71
C VAL A 81 0.24 8.35 -0.13
N PRO A 82 0.63 8.34 -1.43
CA PRO A 82 0.49 9.51 -2.29
C PRO A 82 -0.93 9.96 -2.53
N GLY A 83 -1.07 11.26 -2.72
CA GLY A 83 -2.32 11.93 -3.01
C GLY A 83 -3.00 12.48 -1.76
N THR A 84 -4.12 13.15 -1.97
CA THR A 84 -4.93 13.77 -0.92
C THR A 84 -6.38 13.34 -1.08
N SER A 85 -7.09 13.12 0.03
CA SER A 85 -8.53 12.83 0.02
C SER A 85 -9.31 13.99 -0.64
N PRO A 86 -10.33 13.71 -1.50
CA PRO A 86 -10.83 12.40 -1.91
C PRO A 86 -10.16 11.81 -3.18
N ASN A 87 -9.05 12.37 -3.63
CA ASN A 87 -8.39 12.04 -4.90
C ASN A 87 -7.02 11.36 -4.71
N ALA A 88 -6.83 10.61 -3.63
CA ALA A 88 -5.63 9.82 -3.43
C ALA A 88 -5.52 8.68 -4.45
N ASN A 89 -4.28 8.22 -4.71
CA ASN A 89 -4.02 7.18 -5.71
C ASN A 89 -4.68 5.86 -5.31
N THR A 90 -5.72 5.44 -6.03
CA THR A 90 -6.42 4.18 -5.75
C THR A 90 -5.60 2.99 -6.21
N LYS A 91 -5.27 2.09 -5.29
CA LYS A 91 -4.62 0.79 -5.57
C LYS A 91 -4.60 -0.12 -4.35
N LEU A 92 -4.24 -1.38 -4.58
CA LEU A 92 -3.92 -2.33 -3.51
C LEU A 92 -2.46 -2.21 -3.09
N TYR A 93 -2.23 -2.45 -1.80
CA TYR A 93 -0.93 -2.57 -1.18
C TYR A 93 -0.84 -3.84 -0.34
N PHE A 94 0.17 -4.66 -0.57
CA PHE A 94 0.60 -5.67 0.39
C PHE A 94 1.63 -5.02 1.29
N ILE A 95 1.30 -4.83 2.56
CA ILE A 95 2.20 -4.21 3.53
C ILE A 95 2.70 -5.27 4.50
N PHE A 96 4.02 -5.33 4.65
CA PHE A 96 4.67 -6.09 5.72
C PHE A 96 5.34 -5.10 6.68
N ASN A 97 4.81 -4.99 7.88
CA ASN A 97 5.46 -4.23 8.94
C ASN A 97 6.54 -5.09 9.60
N ASN A 98 7.77 -4.99 9.14
CA ASN A 98 8.95 -5.70 9.67
C ASN A 98 9.67 -4.86 10.75
N THR A 99 8.92 -4.07 11.51
CA THR A 99 9.45 -3.31 12.66
C THR A 99 8.93 -3.86 13.98
N SER A 100 9.45 -3.35 15.06
CA SER A 100 9.09 -3.80 16.43
C SER A 100 7.82 -3.14 16.99
N SER A 101 7.21 -2.19 16.29
CA SER A 101 6.03 -1.45 16.75
C SER A 101 5.00 -1.27 15.64
N ALA A 102 3.74 -1.04 15.98
CA ALA A 102 2.71 -0.81 14.99
C ALA A 102 3.01 0.46 14.15
N ILE A 103 2.65 0.43 12.87
CA ILE A 103 2.76 1.56 11.94
C ILE A 103 1.38 1.87 11.37
N THR A 104 0.97 3.13 11.38
CA THR A 104 -0.27 3.55 10.73
C THR A 104 -0.02 3.86 9.26
N VAL A 105 -0.72 3.19 8.35
CA VAL A 105 -0.71 3.50 6.91
C VAL A 105 -1.97 4.26 6.56
N LYS A 106 -1.85 5.45 5.95
CA LYS A 106 -2.99 6.34 5.70
C LYS A 106 -2.79 7.27 4.51
N VAL A 107 -3.87 7.90 4.06
CA VAL A 107 -3.83 9.12 3.23
C VAL A 107 -3.60 10.33 4.15
N SER A 108 -2.93 11.35 3.65
CA SER A 108 -2.67 12.58 4.41
C SER A 108 -3.96 13.16 5.01
N GLY A 109 -3.93 13.50 6.29
CA GLY A 109 -5.09 14.03 7.02
C GLY A 109 -6.17 13.02 7.40
N GLN A 110 -6.03 11.73 7.03
CA GLN A 110 -7.01 10.70 7.30
C GLN A 110 -6.57 9.76 8.46
N THR A 111 -7.44 8.84 8.85
CA THR A 111 -7.22 7.92 9.98
C THR A 111 -6.34 6.74 9.61
N GLY A 112 -6.59 6.10 8.46
CA GLY A 112 -5.86 4.94 7.96
C GLY A 112 -6.07 3.64 8.75
N VAL A 113 -5.13 2.72 8.57
CA VAL A 113 -5.10 1.41 9.21
C VAL A 113 -3.80 1.23 10.00
N SER A 114 -3.91 0.83 11.24
CA SER A 114 -2.77 0.45 12.07
C SER A 114 -2.36 -0.99 11.74
N VAL A 115 -1.13 -1.17 11.27
CA VAL A 115 -0.51 -2.45 10.94
C VAL A 115 0.36 -2.88 12.11
N PRO A 116 0.01 -3.94 12.86
CA PRO A 116 0.80 -4.39 14.01
C PRO A 116 2.24 -4.78 13.63
N ALA A 117 3.13 -4.80 14.62
CA ALA A 117 4.49 -5.30 14.45
C ALA A 117 4.48 -6.73 13.86
N ALA A 118 5.39 -7.01 12.95
CA ALA A 118 5.56 -8.29 12.24
C ALA A 118 4.34 -8.76 11.41
N ALA A 119 3.28 -7.94 11.29
CA ALA A 119 2.09 -8.29 10.53
C ALA A 119 2.27 -8.07 9.02
N LYS A 120 1.61 -8.94 8.24
CA LYS A 120 1.44 -8.80 6.79
C LYS A 120 -0.04 -8.64 6.50
N ILE A 121 -0.41 -7.61 5.76
CA ILE A 121 -1.81 -7.24 5.50
C ILE A 121 -2.01 -6.74 4.08
N VAL A 122 -3.20 -6.97 3.54
CA VAL A 122 -3.62 -6.36 2.26
C VAL A 122 -4.48 -5.14 2.57
N LEU A 123 -4.05 -4.00 2.08
CA LEU A 123 -4.73 -2.72 2.22
C LEU A 123 -5.20 -2.21 0.85
N ALA A 124 -6.25 -1.43 0.85
CA ALA A 124 -6.72 -0.72 -0.33
C ALA A 124 -6.76 0.79 -0.05
N CYS A 125 -6.20 1.57 -0.96
CA CYS A 125 -6.52 3.00 -1.02
C CYS A 125 -7.76 3.18 -1.89
N ASN A 126 -8.83 3.73 -1.34
CA ASN A 126 -10.10 3.93 -2.04
C ASN A 126 -10.28 5.35 -2.61
N GLY A 127 -9.19 6.13 -2.64
CA GLY A 127 -9.21 7.54 -3.05
C GLY A 127 -9.41 8.50 -1.87
N THR A 128 -10.02 8.05 -0.79
CA THR A 128 -10.25 8.86 0.43
C THR A 128 -9.25 8.51 1.52
N ASP A 129 -9.12 7.24 1.83
CA ASP A 129 -8.18 6.76 2.86
C ASP A 129 -7.73 5.33 2.55
N ILE A 130 -6.83 4.84 3.39
CA ILE A 130 -6.43 3.44 3.45
C ILE A 130 -7.43 2.67 4.30
N ILE A 131 -7.92 1.57 3.75
CA ILE A 131 -8.83 0.64 4.41
C ILE A 131 -8.27 -0.80 4.32
N SER A 132 -8.74 -1.68 5.20
CA SER A 132 -8.47 -3.11 5.04
C SER A 132 -9.17 -3.63 3.79
N ALA A 133 -8.43 -4.31 2.91
CA ALA A 133 -8.98 -4.87 1.68
C ALA A 133 -9.77 -6.15 1.93
N ILE A 134 -9.56 -6.81 3.07
CA ILE A 134 -10.20 -8.07 3.44
C ILE A 134 -10.73 -7.93 4.86
N ASN A 135 -12.04 -8.00 5.04
CA ASN A 135 -12.71 -7.93 6.35
C ASN A 135 -13.70 -9.08 6.59
N TYR A 136 -13.81 -9.99 5.63
CA TYR A 136 -14.73 -11.14 5.74
C TYR A 136 -13.95 -12.44 5.55
N ILE A 137 -13.98 -13.28 6.57
CA ILE A 137 -13.46 -14.64 6.57
C ILE A 137 -14.64 -15.57 6.93
N PRO A 138 -15.24 -16.26 5.95
CA PRO A 138 -16.51 -16.98 6.16
C PRO A 138 -16.41 -18.13 7.15
N SER A 139 -15.22 -18.72 7.30
CA SER A 139 -14.97 -19.79 8.28
C SER A 139 -13.46 -19.92 8.47
N ALA A 140 -12.97 -19.50 9.62
CA ALA A 140 -11.57 -19.71 10.00
C ALA A 140 -11.48 -20.95 10.87
N THR A 141 -11.09 -22.10 10.34
CA THR A 141 -10.67 -23.24 11.14
C THR A 141 -9.21 -23.00 11.52
N LEU A 142 -8.99 -22.49 12.71
CA LEU A 142 -7.63 -22.37 13.25
C LEU A 142 -7.19 -23.74 13.79
N PRO A 143 -6.15 -24.35 13.26
CA PRO A 143 -5.57 -25.54 13.88
C PRO A 143 -4.98 -25.15 15.24
N SER A 144 -5.58 -25.64 16.32
CA SER A 144 -5.16 -25.39 17.71
C SER A 144 -5.00 -23.90 18.06
N PRO A 145 -6.07 -23.16 18.30
CA PRO A 145 -5.92 -21.78 18.77
C PRO A 145 -5.27 -21.77 20.15
N THR A 146 -4.04 -21.25 20.21
CA THR A 146 -3.46 -20.88 21.50
C THR A 146 -4.15 -19.60 21.95
N LEU A 147 -5.09 -19.71 22.89
CA LEU A 147 -5.71 -18.54 23.54
C LEU A 147 -4.65 -17.88 24.42
N THR A 148 -4.00 -16.84 23.92
CA THR A 148 -3.14 -15.96 24.71
C THR A 148 -4.01 -14.84 25.28
N GLY A 149 -4.56 -15.06 26.47
CA GLY A 149 -5.40 -14.11 27.20
C GLY A 149 -6.21 -14.83 28.28
N THR A 150 -6.67 -14.10 29.30
CA THR A 150 -7.58 -14.63 30.31
C THR A 150 -8.86 -15.08 29.59
N PRO A 151 -9.29 -16.36 29.72
CA PRO A 151 -10.53 -16.80 29.11
C PRO A 151 -11.69 -16.00 29.72
N VAL A 152 -12.45 -15.30 28.90
CA VAL A 152 -13.75 -14.80 29.31
C VAL A 152 -14.66 -16.03 29.37
N GLU A 153 -15.13 -16.40 30.54
CA GLU A 153 -16.13 -17.46 30.68
C GLU A 153 -17.36 -17.08 29.85
N ILE A 154 -17.56 -17.81 28.77
CA ILE A 154 -18.84 -17.78 28.07
C ILE A 154 -19.78 -18.57 28.97
N GLY A 155 -20.69 -17.85 29.65
CA GLY A 155 -21.64 -18.43 30.57
C GLY A 155 -22.34 -19.65 29.97
N ARG A 156 -22.27 -20.79 30.66
CA ARG A 156 -23.04 -21.97 30.31
C ARG A 156 -24.53 -21.60 30.38
N ALA A 157 -25.22 -21.74 29.26
CA ALA A 157 -26.65 -21.81 29.25
C ALA A 157 -27.02 -23.07 30.07
N HIS A 158 -27.62 -22.88 31.23
CA HIS A 158 -28.27 -23.97 31.96
C HIS A 158 -29.50 -24.38 31.15
N VAL A 159 -29.53 -25.64 30.75
CA VAL A 159 -30.72 -26.34 30.30
C VAL A 159 -31.46 -26.81 31.54
#